data_d0e7c51ef63f58b01a7111440ae683f2
#
_entry.id   d0e7c51ef63f58b01a7111440ae683f2
#
_cell.length_a   1.000
_cell.length_b   1.000
_cell.length_c   1.000
_cell.angle_alpha   90.00
_cell.angle_beta   90.00
_cell.angle_gamma   90.00
#
_symmetry.space_group_name_H-M   'P 1'
#
loop_
_entity.id
_entity.type
_entity.pdbx_description
1 polymer ?
#
loop_
_entity_poly.entity_id
_entity_poly.type
_entity_poly.pdbx_seq_one_letter_code
_entity_poly.pdbx_strand_id
1 'polypeptide(L)'
;HCVTPAVEAIVEANTLLSGLGFESGGLAGAHSVHNGFTVLESSHHKLHGQKVAFGTLTQLVLEGRSSDDIYEVLDFCLSVGLPVCLDDLGIHNPTREEIRKVAEATTAPGETIHATWFEVTADKVEAAIWTADALAKNYRKEG
;
A
#
# COMPACT_ATOMS: atom_id res chain seq x y z
N HIS A 1 25.44 13.37 -15.20
CA HIS A 1 24.74 12.13 -14.81
C HIS A 1 25.64 10.96 -15.22
N CYS A 2 26.12 10.19 -14.27
CA CYS A 2 26.96 9.03 -14.53
C CYS A 2 26.14 7.78 -14.24
N VAL A 3 26.06 6.89 -15.21
CA VAL A 3 25.46 5.56 -15.02
C VAL A 3 26.50 4.71 -14.30
N THR A 4 26.14 4.17 -13.15
CA THR A 4 27.00 3.30 -12.35
C THR A 4 26.49 1.85 -12.45
N PRO A 5 27.32 0.83 -12.16
CA PRO A 5 26.86 -0.56 -12.12
C PRO A 5 25.66 -0.78 -11.20
N ALA A 6 25.55 -0.02 -10.12
CA ALA A 6 24.40 -0.07 -9.22
C ALA A 6 23.11 0.45 -9.89
N VAL A 7 23.22 1.53 -10.69
CA VAL A 7 22.08 2.05 -11.48
C VAL A 7 21.66 1.04 -12.55
N GLU A 8 22.61 0.43 -13.24
CA GLU A 8 22.31 -0.62 -14.24
C GLU A 8 21.60 -1.81 -13.59
N ALA A 9 22.09 -2.29 -12.45
CA ALA A 9 21.48 -3.40 -11.72
C ALA A 9 20.03 -3.08 -11.27
N ILE A 10 19.77 -1.85 -10.80
CA ILE A 10 18.41 -1.42 -10.43
C ILE A 10 17.49 -1.31 -11.65
N VAL A 11 17.98 -0.80 -12.76
CA VAL A 11 17.20 -0.73 -14.02
C VAL A 11 16.86 -2.13 -14.52
N GLU A 12 17.84 -3.05 -14.52
CA GLU A 12 17.62 -4.45 -14.88
C GLU A 12 16.60 -5.12 -13.94
N ALA A 13 16.76 -4.96 -12.62
CA ALA A 13 15.83 -5.50 -11.63
C ALA A 13 14.39 -4.98 -11.86
N ASN A 14 14.23 -3.69 -12.05
CA ASN A 14 12.91 -3.08 -12.26
C ASN A 14 12.28 -3.50 -13.60
N THR A 15 13.09 -3.71 -14.65
CA THR A 15 12.58 -4.05 -15.99
C THR A 15 12.32 -5.55 -16.12
N LEU A 16 13.26 -6.39 -15.70
CA LEU A 16 13.20 -7.83 -15.88
C LEU A 16 12.55 -8.55 -14.70
N LEU A 17 13.09 -8.35 -13.48
CA LEU A 17 12.62 -9.10 -12.30
C LEU A 17 11.23 -8.69 -11.86
N SER A 18 10.87 -7.40 -12.03
CA SER A 18 9.50 -6.94 -11.76
C SER A 18 8.50 -7.60 -12.72
N GLY A 19 8.83 -7.68 -14.01
CA GLY A 19 7.99 -8.35 -15.01
C GLY A 19 7.84 -9.86 -14.75
N LEU A 20 8.94 -10.54 -14.48
CA LEU A 20 8.92 -11.98 -14.15
C LEU A 20 8.17 -12.27 -12.84
N GLY A 21 8.36 -11.42 -11.83
CA GLY A 21 7.66 -11.53 -10.56
C GLY A 21 6.15 -11.34 -10.72
N PHE A 22 5.73 -10.38 -11.53
CA PHE A 22 4.32 -10.15 -11.83
C PHE A 22 3.69 -11.34 -12.54
N GLU A 23 4.34 -11.87 -13.59
CA GLU A 23 3.79 -13.00 -14.36
C GLU A 23 3.80 -14.33 -13.57
N SER A 24 4.80 -14.53 -12.72
CA SER A 24 4.98 -15.79 -12.01
C SER A 24 4.31 -15.82 -10.64
N GLY A 25 4.28 -14.72 -9.92
CA GLY A 25 3.75 -14.61 -8.56
C GLY A 25 2.44 -13.83 -8.46
N GLY A 26 2.14 -13.04 -9.47
CA GLY A 26 1.00 -12.11 -9.46
C GLY A 26 1.21 -10.96 -8.48
N LEU A 27 0.15 -10.21 -8.29
CA LEU A 27 0.05 -9.12 -7.31
C LEU A 27 -0.99 -9.50 -6.26
N ALA A 28 -0.86 -8.96 -5.05
CA ALA A 28 -1.77 -9.25 -3.95
C ALA A 28 -2.42 -7.96 -3.40
N GLY A 29 -2.62 -7.91 -2.09
CA GLY A 29 -3.41 -6.89 -1.41
C GLY A 29 -2.95 -5.46 -1.63
N ALA A 30 -1.64 -5.18 -1.63
CA ALA A 30 -1.12 -3.82 -1.76
C ALA A 30 -1.55 -3.13 -3.07
N HIS A 31 -1.58 -3.85 -4.18
CA HIS A 31 -2.05 -3.33 -5.46
C HIS A 31 -3.57 -3.21 -5.54
N SER A 32 -4.31 -4.14 -4.95
CA SER A 32 -5.77 -4.02 -4.86
C SER A 32 -6.19 -2.82 -3.99
N VAL A 33 -5.47 -2.55 -2.90
CA VAL A 33 -5.69 -1.35 -2.09
C VAL A 33 -5.38 -0.08 -2.89
N HIS A 34 -4.27 -0.07 -3.68
CA HIS A 34 -4.01 1.03 -4.60
C HIS A 34 -5.16 1.22 -5.60
N ASN A 35 -5.66 0.13 -6.22
CA ASN A 35 -6.79 0.18 -7.14
C ASN A 35 -8.02 0.76 -6.44
N GLY A 36 -8.30 0.31 -5.21
CA GLY A 36 -9.38 0.84 -4.40
C GLY A 36 -9.29 2.36 -4.21
N PHE A 37 -8.10 2.90 -3.94
CA PHE A 37 -7.93 4.34 -3.79
C PHE A 37 -8.18 5.14 -5.08
N THR A 38 -8.21 4.53 -6.23
CA THR A 38 -8.52 5.23 -7.49
C THR A 38 -9.96 5.74 -7.56
N VAL A 39 -10.86 5.26 -6.71
CA VAL A 39 -12.24 5.79 -6.61
C VAL A 39 -12.32 7.16 -5.93
N LEU A 40 -11.24 7.60 -5.25
CA LEU A 40 -11.16 8.89 -4.59
C LEU A 40 -10.35 9.88 -5.43
N GLU A 41 -11.00 10.95 -5.91
CA GLU A 41 -10.35 11.99 -6.71
C GLU A 41 -9.16 12.64 -5.98
N SER A 42 -9.27 12.79 -4.65
CA SER A 42 -8.20 13.37 -3.81
C SER A 42 -6.86 12.62 -3.92
N SER A 43 -6.87 11.34 -4.28
CA SER A 43 -5.66 10.52 -4.44
C SER A 43 -5.08 10.50 -5.85
N HIS A 44 -5.76 11.10 -6.86
CA HIS A 44 -5.36 10.97 -8.27
C HIS A 44 -4.02 11.64 -8.60
N HIS A 45 -3.62 12.66 -7.86
CA HIS A 45 -2.33 13.34 -8.05
C HIS A 45 -1.13 12.57 -7.50
N LYS A 46 -1.36 11.46 -6.78
CA LYS A 46 -0.30 10.63 -6.22
C LYS A 46 0.14 9.56 -7.22
N LEU A 47 1.45 9.33 -7.26
CA LEU A 47 2.04 8.30 -8.11
C LEU A 47 1.60 6.89 -7.68
N HIS A 48 1.60 5.97 -8.63
CA HIS A 48 1.25 4.56 -8.39
C HIS A 48 2.01 3.98 -7.19
N GLY A 49 3.35 4.05 -7.20
CA GLY A 49 4.18 3.51 -6.12
C GLY A 49 3.94 4.14 -4.75
N GLN A 50 3.53 5.40 -4.71
CA GLN A 50 3.16 6.08 -3.47
C GLN A 50 1.91 5.46 -2.84
N LYS A 51 0.88 5.19 -3.65
CA LYS A 51 -0.34 4.51 -3.17
C LYS A 51 -0.07 3.05 -2.79
N VAL A 52 0.79 2.36 -3.55
CA VAL A 52 1.20 0.98 -3.23
C VAL A 52 1.98 0.92 -1.92
N ALA A 53 2.79 1.92 -1.57
CA ALA A 53 3.50 1.96 -0.28
C ALA A 53 2.52 1.92 0.91
N PHE A 54 1.48 2.75 0.90
CA PHE A 54 0.43 2.69 1.92
C PHE A 54 -0.39 1.37 1.82
N GLY A 55 -0.62 0.89 0.61
CA GLY A 55 -1.24 -0.42 0.37
C GLY A 55 -0.46 -1.57 1.01
N THR A 56 0.87 -1.51 1.00
CA THR A 56 1.74 -2.49 1.67
C THR A 56 1.53 -2.47 3.19
N LEU A 57 1.48 -1.30 3.81
CA LEU A 57 1.17 -1.19 5.24
C LEU A 57 -0.21 -1.76 5.57
N THR A 58 -1.21 -1.46 4.75
CA THR A 58 -2.56 -2.03 4.89
C THR A 58 -2.55 -3.55 4.77
N GLN A 59 -1.79 -4.10 3.83
CA GLN A 59 -1.65 -5.55 3.66
C GLN A 59 -0.99 -6.21 4.89
N LEU A 60 0.07 -5.63 5.45
CA LEU A 60 0.71 -6.15 6.66
C LEU A 60 -0.27 -6.23 7.84
N VAL A 61 -1.13 -5.21 7.99
CA VAL A 61 -2.20 -5.23 8.99
C VAL A 61 -3.21 -6.34 8.71
N LEU A 62 -3.65 -6.51 7.45
CA LEU A 62 -4.57 -7.59 7.05
C LEU A 62 -4.00 -8.99 7.32
N GLU A 63 -2.69 -9.16 7.13
CA GLU A 63 -1.97 -10.41 7.42
C GLU A 63 -1.78 -10.67 8.91
N GLY A 64 -2.09 -9.70 9.78
CA GLY A 64 -1.88 -9.80 11.22
C GLY A 64 -0.40 -9.82 11.61
N ARG A 65 0.45 -9.11 10.85
CA ARG A 65 1.88 -8.97 11.16
C ARG A 65 2.09 -8.29 12.51
N SER A 66 3.22 -8.56 13.13
CA SER A 66 3.60 -7.93 14.39
C SER A 66 3.77 -6.42 14.23
N SER A 67 3.62 -5.66 15.32
CA SER A 67 3.89 -4.22 15.29
C SER A 67 5.33 -3.92 14.88
N ASP A 68 6.28 -4.76 15.30
CA ASP A 68 7.70 -4.60 14.97
C ASP A 68 7.93 -4.70 13.45
N ASP A 69 7.31 -5.70 12.78
CA ASP A 69 7.38 -5.85 11.32
C ASP A 69 6.80 -4.61 10.61
N ILE A 70 5.68 -4.08 11.12
CA ILE A 70 5.03 -2.90 10.54
C ILE A 70 5.90 -1.66 10.75
N TYR A 71 6.51 -1.49 11.92
CA TYR A 71 7.38 -0.36 12.23
C TYR A 71 8.66 -0.37 11.40
N GLU A 72 9.25 -1.54 11.13
CA GLU A 72 10.40 -1.66 10.23
C GLU A 72 10.07 -1.12 8.82
N VAL A 73 8.89 -1.47 8.29
CA VAL A 73 8.44 -0.97 6.99
C VAL A 73 8.09 0.52 7.04
N LEU A 74 7.52 1.01 8.15
CA LEU A 74 7.27 2.43 8.37
C LEU A 74 8.57 3.23 8.37
N ASP A 75 9.60 2.79 9.08
CA ASP A 75 10.92 3.42 9.11
C ASP A 75 11.51 3.52 7.72
N PHE A 76 11.48 2.42 6.97
CA PHE A 76 11.95 2.43 5.59
C PHE A 76 11.18 3.44 4.74
N CYS A 77 9.84 3.41 4.76
CA CYS A 77 9.01 4.32 3.99
C CYS A 77 9.31 5.79 4.33
N LEU A 78 9.42 6.11 5.61
CA LEU A 78 9.75 7.45 6.09
C LEU A 78 11.14 7.89 5.64
N SER A 79 12.14 7.00 5.70
CA SER A 79 13.53 7.29 5.32
C SER A 79 13.68 7.68 3.84
N VAL A 80 12.81 7.15 2.98
CA VAL A 80 12.82 7.41 1.52
C VAL A 80 11.70 8.37 1.08
N GLY A 81 10.95 8.95 2.01
CA GLY A 81 9.89 9.93 1.73
C GLY A 81 8.63 9.36 1.09
N LEU A 82 8.32 8.08 1.33
CA LEU A 82 7.08 7.46 0.88
C LEU A 82 5.91 7.78 1.81
N PRO A 83 4.68 7.88 1.27
CA PRO A 83 3.48 8.05 2.07
C PRO A 83 3.24 6.86 3.01
N VAL A 84 2.91 7.15 4.27
CA VAL A 84 2.62 6.14 5.29
C VAL A 84 1.24 6.31 5.94
N CYS A 85 0.54 7.42 5.66
CA CYS A 85 -0.82 7.67 6.17
C CYS A 85 -1.72 8.27 5.09
N LEU A 86 -3.02 8.34 5.35
CA LEU A 86 -4.01 8.87 4.42
C LEU A 86 -3.76 10.36 4.09
N ASP A 87 -3.31 11.15 5.08
CA ASP A 87 -2.98 12.56 4.86
C ASP A 87 -1.84 12.73 3.84
N ASP A 88 -0.84 11.84 3.86
CA ASP A 88 0.26 11.84 2.88
C ASP A 88 -0.24 11.53 1.47
N LEU A 89 -1.31 10.76 1.34
CA LEU A 89 -1.98 10.49 0.07
C LEU A 89 -2.87 11.63 -0.41
N GLY A 90 -2.99 12.72 0.38
CA GLY A 90 -3.89 13.84 0.08
C GLY A 90 -5.33 13.58 0.48
N ILE A 91 -5.58 12.53 1.23
CA ILE A 91 -6.92 12.16 1.72
C ILE A 91 -7.05 12.68 3.14
N HIS A 92 -7.50 13.95 3.24
CA HIS A 92 -7.62 14.63 4.52
C HIS A 92 -9.01 14.43 5.13
N ASN A 93 -9.05 14.00 6.40
CA ASN A 93 -10.29 13.77 7.15
C ASN A 93 -11.34 12.95 6.37
N PRO A 94 -10.98 11.79 5.81
CA PRO A 94 -11.92 11.00 5.04
C PRO A 94 -13.10 10.57 5.89
N THR A 95 -14.27 10.54 5.29
CA THR A 95 -15.46 9.95 5.93
C THR A 95 -15.35 8.43 5.93
N ARG A 96 -16.08 7.79 6.84
CA ARG A 96 -16.17 6.33 6.85
C ARG A 96 -16.73 5.78 5.54
N GLU A 97 -17.67 6.50 4.92
CA GLU A 97 -18.27 6.11 3.65
C GLU A 97 -17.25 6.13 2.49
N GLU A 98 -16.35 7.11 2.45
CA GLU A 98 -15.27 7.16 1.46
C GLU A 98 -14.33 5.98 1.60
N ILE A 99 -13.87 5.67 2.82
CA ILE A 99 -12.99 4.51 3.04
C ILE A 99 -13.74 3.20 2.79
N ARG A 100 -15.05 3.13 3.07
CA ARG A 100 -15.89 1.99 2.71
C ARG A 100 -15.91 1.75 1.21
N LYS A 101 -16.07 2.79 0.39
CA LYS A 101 -16.02 2.69 -1.08
C LYS A 101 -14.66 2.18 -1.56
N VAL A 102 -13.56 2.66 -0.95
CA VAL A 102 -12.21 2.14 -1.23
C VAL A 102 -12.14 0.65 -0.91
N ALA A 103 -12.62 0.22 0.25
CA ALA A 103 -12.58 -1.17 0.66
C ALA A 103 -13.42 -2.09 -0.25
N GLU A 104 -14.58 -1.64 -0.67
CA GLU A 104 -15.44 -2.36 -1.62
C GLU A 104 -14.79 -2.48 -2.99
N ALA A 105 -14.19 -1.41 -3.51
CA ALA A 105 -13.43 -1.44 -4.76
C ALA A 105 -12.20 -2.36 -4.66
N THR A 106 -11.48 -2.35 -3.53
CA THR A 106 -10.35 -3.22 -3.24
C THR A 106 -10.72 -4.71 -3.28
N THR A 107 -11.94 -5.04 -2.87
CA THR A 107 -12.45 -6.43 -2.79
C THR A 107 -13.41 -6.77 -3.91
N ALA A 108 -13.45 -5.97 -4.98
CA ALA A 108 -14.29 -6.25 -6.13
C ALA A 108 -13.94 -7.60 -6.79
N PRO A 109 -14.89 -8.28 -7.43
CA PRO A 109 -14.61 -9.51 -8.16
C PRO A 109 -13.53 -9.30 -9.22
N GLY A 110 -12.50 -10.14 -9.19
CA GLY A 110 -11.36 -10.07 -10.11
C GLY A 110 -10.16 -9.31 -9.58
N GLU A 111 -10.26 -8.67 -8.41
CA GLU A 111 -9.10 -8.04 -7.76
C GLU A 111 -8.11 -9.09 -7.23
N THR A 112 -6.82 -8.74 -7.29
CA THR A 112 -5.73 -9.64 -6.91
C THR A 112 -5.67 -9.94 -5.41
N ILE A 113 -6.37 -9.17 -4.57
CA ILE A 113 -6.46 -9.40 -3.13
C ILE A 113 -7.01 -10.79 -2.79
N HIS A 114 -7.83 -11.36 -3.67
CA HIS A 114 -8.38 -12.70 -3.51
C HIS A 114 -7.36 -13.83 -3.72
N ALA A 115 -6.13 -13.51 -4.19
CA ALA A 115 -5.02 -14.43 -4.24
C ALA A 115 -4.30 -14.60 -2.88
N THR A 116 -4.71 -13.89 -1.84
CA THR A 116 -4.18 -14.08 -0.48
C THR A 116 -4.60 -15.44 0.07
N TRP A 117 -3.79 -15.99 0.99
CA TRP A 117 -4.05 -17.30 1.62
C TRP A 117 -5.16 -17.28 2.68
N PHE A 118 -5.74 -16.13 2.97
CA PHE A 118 -6.82 -15.92 3.91
C PHE A 118 -7.99 -15.17 3.25
N GLU A 119 -9.18 -15.31 3.83
CA GLU A 119 -10.37 -14.64 3.34
C GLU A 119 -10.30 -13.14 3.64
N VAL A 120 -10.45 -12.33 2.59
CA VAL A 120 -10.50 -10.87 2.68
C VAL A 120 -11.91 -10.38 2.33
N THR A 121 -12.46 -9.54 3.21
CA THR A 121 -13.75 -8.86 3.04
C THR A 121 -13.57 -7.36 3.08
N ALA A 122 -14.54 -6.61 2.54
CA ALA A 122 -14.51 -5.15 2.60
C ALA A 122 -14.45 -4.62 4.05
N ASP A 123 -15.09 -5.30 5.01
CA ASP A 123 -15.02 -4.93 6.43
C ASP A 123 -13.61 -5.04 6.98
N LYS A 124 -12.89 -6.12 6.64
CA LYS A 124 -11.49 -6.31 7.04
C LYS A 124 -10.58 -5.27 6.40
N VAL A 125 -10.77 -4.96 5.13
CA VAL A 125 -9.99 -3.94 4.41
C VAL A 125 -10.24 -2.55 4.99
N GLU A 126 -11.50 -2.17 5.24
CA GLU A 126 -11.86 -0.91 5.89
C GLU A 126 -11.15 -0.77 7.23
N ALA A 127 -11.23 -1.81 8.08
CA ALA A 127 -10.57 -1.82 9.38
C ALA A 127 -9.04 -1.72 9.27
N ALA A 128 -8.43 -2.42 8.29
CA ALA A 128 -6.99 -2.40 8.08
C ALA A 128 -6.49 -1.04 7.59
N ILE A 129 -7.22 -0.36 6.72
CA ILE A 129 -6.88 1.01 6.26
C ILE A 129 -6.85 1.97 7.47
N TRP A 130 -7.89 1.96 8.30
CA TRP A 130 -7.93 2.81 9.49
C TRP A 130 -6.84 2.47 10.50
N THR A 131 -6.54 1.18 10.66
CA THR A 131 -5.49 0.72 11.58
C THR A 131 -4.10 1.14 11.08
N ALA A 132 -3.81 0.95 9.79
CA ALA A 132 -2.54 1.37 9.19
C ALA A 132 -2.33 2.89 9.31
N ASP A 133 -3.36 3.70 9.05
CA ASP A 133 -3.33 5.15 9.20
C ASP A 133 -3.07 5.56 10.65
N ALA A 134 -3.76 4.94 11.60
CA ALA A 134 -3.59 5.23 13.02
C ALA A 134 -2.20 4.84 13.54
N LEU A 135 -1.69 3.66 13.15
CA LEU A 135 -0.34 3.20 13.51
C LEU A 135 0.71 4.19 13.00
N ALA A 136 0.65 4.59 11.73
CA ALA A 136 1.60 5.51 11.15
C ALA A 136 1.56 6.91 11.82
N LYS A 137 0.37 7.41 12.11
CA LYS A 137 0.19 8.70 12.80
C LYS A 137 0.70 8.67 14.25
N ASN A 138 0.51 7.56 14.95
CA ASN A 138 1.04 7.39 16.33
C ASN A 138 2.56 7.26 16.31
N TYR A 139 3.10 6.45 15.41
CA TYR A 139 4.54 6.26 15.26
C TYR A 139 5.28 7.58 15.03
N ARG A 140 4.73 8.46 14.18
CA ARG A 140 5.29 9.80 13.94
C ARG A 140 5.24 10.76 15.14
N LYS A 141 4.38 10.51 16.14
CA LYS A 141 4.28 11.35 17.34
C LYS A 141 5.26 10.93 18.43
N GLU A 142 5.71 9.68 18.37
CA GLU A 142 6.61 9.09 19.37
C GLU A 142 8.09 9.24 18.98
N GLY A 143 8.40 9.49 17.71
CA GLY A 143 9.74 9.75 17.17
C GLY A 143 9.97 11.24 16.90
#